data_798295836a4eb0e1ed99602acfb8e859
#
_entry.id   798295836a4eb0e1ed99602acfb8e859
#
_cell.length_a   1.000
_cell.length_b   1.000
_cell.length_c   1.000
_cell.angle_alpha   90.00
_cell.angle_beta   90.00
_cell.angle_gamma   90.00
#
_symmetry.space_group_name_H-M   'P 1'
#
loop_
_entity.id
_entity.type
_entity.pdbx_description
1 polymer ?
#
loop_
_entity_poly.entity_id
_entity_poly.type
_entity_poly.pdbx_seq_one_letter_code
_entity_poly.pdbx_strand_id
1 'polypeptide(L)'
;MPPLPAEGSASFSNVHLAIVLFAGPYVFQKILPFRTGWTVYWIFFSLMGIPLAVGYWALISRIGKRINEKVALPGKPLDHYVDLKNSTLKQYEGRKVPMQKFHDAYFDAKVDFKGDVLDVMEYRHDWASFEFTPELFKYVFTNLIPEVVIHSKTQDEEQVRDHYDRGNDFYAWFLGPRMVYTSGVVKDITKMETLEELQDNKMTMVCEKLDLQKGDKMLDIGCGWGTLVTHAAKNYGADVTGVTLARNQAAFGTERLRENGIPESQGRILCMDFRDVPHDKGYFNKISCLEMAEHVGIRRYGTFLKEVYDLLADDGVMVFQVAGLRTCWQFEDLVWGLFMNKYVFPGADASLPLGWVIKQLESANFEIKSVDVLGVHYGATIHRWYLNWKSNEDKVVAKYGIRWYRIWLYFLAYSVIVARQGSSSVFQITCHKNLNGFHRILQQPSHQAIHAPISRKIESISCNGGFWEQKA
;
A
#
# COMPACT_ATOMS: atom_id res chain seq x y z
N MET A 1 25.66 -12.94 9.31
CA MET A 1 25.41 -12.15 10.53
C MET A 1 24.02 -12.47 11.02
N PRO A 2 23.77 -12.58 12.33
CA PRO A 2 22.40 -12.70 12.81
C PRO A 2 21.60 -11.47 12.37
N PRO A 3 20.30 -11.62 12.07
CA PRO A 3 19.47 -10.49 11.72
C PRO A 3 19.45 -9.49 12.88
N LEU A 4 19.68 -8.23 12.57
CA LEU A 4 19.61 -7.17 13.58
C LEU A 4 18.19 -7.01 14.08
N PRO A 5 17.98 -6.73 15.36
CA PRO A 5 16.66 -6.38 15.86
C PRO A 5 16.15 -5.16 15.11
N ALA A 6 14.86 -5.15 14.80
CA ALA A 6 14.24 -4.03 14.16
C ALA A 6 14.42 -2.76 14.99
N GLU A 7 14.81 -1.68 14.32
CA GLU A 7 15.02 -0.40 14.97
C GLU A 7 13.73 0.10 15.63
N GLY A 8 13.81 0.49 16.88
CA GLY A 8 12.66 0.95 17.65
C GLY A 8 11.83 -0.15 18.29
N SER A 9 11.48 -1.23 17.58
CA SER A 9 10.69 -2.32 18.16
C SER A 9 11.44 -3.07 19.27
N ALA A 10 12.77 -3.19 19.18
CA ALA A 10 13.59 -3.77 20.24
C ALA A 10 13.62 -2.93 21.52
N SER A 11 13.36 -1.64 21.44
CA SER A 11 13.30 -0.73 22.58
C SER A 11 11.90 -0.63 23.20
N PHE A 12 10.86 -1.04 22.45
CA PHE A 12 9.49 -1.03 22.92
C PHE A 12 9.15 -2.36 23.58
N SER A 13 8.63 -2.29 24.80
CA SER A 13 8.23 -3.48 25.57
C SER A 13 6.79 -3.35 26.03
N ASN A 14 5.93 -4.27 25.59
CA ASN A 14 4.55 -4.35 26.09
C ASN A 14 4.50 -4.59 27.60
N VAL A 15 5.47 -5.30 28.16
CA VAL A 15 5.57 -5.51 29.60
C VAL A 15 5.84 -4.18 30.33
N HIS A 16 6.82 -3.39 29.84
CA HIS A 16 7.09 -2.07 30.41
C HIS A 16 5.90 -1.12 30.25
N LEU A 17 5.22 -1.15 29.10
CA LEU A 17 4.00 -0.37 28.90
C LEU A 17 2.93 -0.76 29.92
N ALA A 18 2.68 -2.06 30.09
CA ALA A 18 1.71 -2.55 31.08
C ALA A 18 2.10 -2.08 32.51
N ILE A 19 3.39 -2.20 32.88
CA ILE A 19 3.86 -1.69 34.17
C ILE A 19 3.55 -0.21 34.32
N VAL A 20 3.86 0.61 33.31
CA VAL A 20 3.58 2.07 33.34
C VAL A 20 2.08 2.35 33.48
N LEU A 21 1.24 1.63 32.75
CA LEU A 21 -0.22 1.82 32.79
C LEU A 21 -0.83 1.42 34.14
N PHE A 22 -0.36 0.35 34.76
CA PHE A 22 -0.93 -0.11 36.05
C PHE A 22 -0.23 0.54 37.26
N ALA A 23 1.08 0.71 37.23
CA ALA A 23 1.80 1.33 38.35
C ALA A 23 1.65 2.88 38.38
N GLY A 24 1.53 3.53 37.23
CA GLY A 24 1.41 4.99 37.18
C GLY A 24 0.25 5.55 37.98
N PRO A 25 -1.00 5.10 37.78
CA PRO A 25 -2.17 5.52 38.56
C PRO A 25 -2.02 5.19 40.05
N TYR A 26 -1.40 4.03 40.37
CA TYR A 26 -1.14 3.64 41.76
C TYR A 26 -0.14 4.58 42.45
N VAL A 27 0.98 4.89 41.79
CA VAL A 27 1.97 5.85 42.32
C VAL A 27 1.36 7.22 42.50
N PHE A 28 0.60 7.69 41.48
CA PHE A 28 -0.08 8.97 41.57
C PHE A 28 -1.06 9.05 42.75
N GLN A 29 -1.85 7.98 42.98
CA GLN A 29 -2.75 7.86 44.11
C GLN A 29 -2.00 7.95 45.45
N LYS A 30 -0.80 7.41 45.55
CA LYS A 30 0.03 7.45 46.79
C LYS A 30 0.63 8.82 47.10
N ILE A 31 0.78 9.67 46.09
CA ILE A 31 1.28 11.05 46.26
C ILE A 31 0.17 11.97 46.82
N LEU A 32 -1.09 11.60 46.69
CA LEU A 32 -2.20 12.40 47.22
C LEU A 32 -2.20 12.48 48.75
N PRO A 33 -2.54 13.62 49.32
CA PRO A 33 -2.46 13.86 50.77
C PRO A 33 -3.56 13.14 51.59
N PHE A 34 -4.43 12.37 50.94
CA PHE A 34 -5.54 11.67 51.58
C PHE A 34 -5.59 10.19 51.17
N ARG A 35 -6.16 9.34 52.06
CA ARG A 35 -6.32 7.91 51.72
C ARG A 35 -7.41 7.72 50.70
N THR A 36 -7.10 6.99 49.61
CA THR A 36 -7.99 6.69 48.52
C THR A 36 -8.15 5.16 48.38
N GLY A 37 -9.36 4.75 47.96
CA GLY A 37 -9.67 3.32 47.73
C GLY A 37 -9.51 2.91 46.28
N TRP A 38 -9.82 1.64 45.99
CA TRP A 38 -9.73 1.03 44.67
C TRP A 38 -10.59 1.75 43.60
N THR A 39 -11.71 2.34 43.98
CA THR A 39 -12.56 3.13 43.07
C THR A 39 -11.79 4.32 42.49
N VAL A 40 -11.05 5.04 43.32
CA VAL A 40 -10.25 6.18 42.90
C VAL A 40 -9.08 5.73 42.02
N TYR A 41 -8.49 4.57 42.31
CA TYR A 41 -7.47 3.96 41.44
C TYR A 41 -8.01 3.75 40.03
N TRP A 42 -9.18 3.15 39.84
CA TRP A 42 -9.75 2.89 38.53
C TRP A 42 -10.16 4.16 37.79
N ILE A 43 -10.56 5.20 38.50
CA ILE A 43 -10.79 6.53 37.93
C ILE A 43 -9.49 7.08 37.38
N PHE A 44 -8.38 7.03 38.13
CA PHE A 44 -7.08 7.47 37.65
C PHE A 44 -6.55 6.61 36.53
N PHE A 45 -6.74 5.29 36.57
CA PHE A 45 -6.38 4.40 35.48
C PHE A 45 -7.08 4.81 34.18
N SER A 46 -8.38 5.11 34.24
CA SER A 46 -9.15 5.54 33.07
C SER A 46 -8.73 6.93 32.54
N LEU A 47 -8.42 7.85 33.43
CA LEU A 47 -8.03 9.22 33.05
C LEU A 47 -6.57 9.30 32.58
N MET A 48 -5.68 8.53 33.19
CA MET A 48 -4.24 8.58 32.94
C MET A 48 -3.76 7.56 31.90
N GLY A 49 -4.56 6.54 31.59
CA GLY A 49 -4.16 5.45 30.68
C GLY A 49 -3.63 5.94 29.33
N ILE A 50 -4.40 6.77 28.65
CA ILE A 50 -3.99 7.35 27.36
C ILE A 50 -2.77 8.27 27.52
N PRO A 51 -2.76 9.26 28.43
CA PRO A 51 -1.57 10.08 28.66
C PRO A 51 -0.30 9.29 29.00
N LEU A 52 -0.41 8.25 29.81
CA LEU A 52 0.74 7.39 30.15
C LEU A 52 1.21 6.57 28.97
N ALA A 53 0.30 6.00 28.15
CA ALA A 53 0.65 5.31 26.94
C ALA A 53 1.38 6.23 25.94
N VAL A 54 0.83 7.41 25.70
CA VAL A 54 1.43 8.42 24.84
C VAL A 54 2.81 8.85 25.35
N GLY A 55 2.91 9.12 26.65
CA GLY A 55 4.16 9.51 27.30
C GLY A 55 5.23 8.42 27.17
N TYR A 56 4.87 7.16 27.41
CA TYR A 56 5.75 6.01 27.23
C TYR A 56 6.25 5.91 25.77
N TRP A 57 5.34 5.97 24.80
CA TRP A 57 5.68 5.93 23.38
C TRP A 57 6.60 7.10 22.99
N ALA A 58 6.26 8.32 23.40
CA ALA A 58 7.08 9.49 23.12
C ALA A 58 8.49 9.37 23.70
N LEU A 59 8.59 8.88 24.94
CA LEU A 59 9.87 8.68 25.61
C LEU A 59 10.72 7.61 24.91
N ILE A 60 10.14 6.42 24.69
CA ILE A 60 10.87 5.31 24.05
C ILE A 60 11.26 5.62 22.60
N SER A 61 10.41 6.35 21.86
CA SER A 61 10.76 6.77 20.51
C SER A 61 11.97 7.71 20.44
N ARG A 62 12.26 8.44 21.52
CA ARG A 62 13.40 9.35 21.62
C ARG A 62 14.67 8.70 22.12
N ILE A 63 14.54 7.90 23.21
CA ILE A 63 15.70 7.33 23.91
C ILE A 63 16.01 5.89 23.47
N GLY A 64 15.08 5.24 22.77
CA GLY A 64 15.24 3.86 22.30
C GLY A 64 16.47 3.71 21.40
N LYS A 65 17.25 2.66 21.63
CA LYS A 65 18.43 2.37 20.82
C LYS A 65 17.99 2.06 19.38
N ARG A 66 18.57 2.78 18.44
CA ARG A 66 18.31 2.63 17.00
C ARG A 66 19.58 2.17 16.33
N ILE A 67 19.53 0.98 15.75
CA ILE A 67 20.64 0.41 15.00
C ILE A 67 20.18 0.31 13.55
N ASN A 68 20.80 1.07 12.68
CA ASN A 68 20.66 0.92 11.24
C ASN A 68 22.01 0.60 10.63
N GLU A 69 22.24 -0.70 10.38
CA GLU A 69 23.48 -1.19 9.77
C GLU A 69 23.29 -1.57 8.29
N LYS A 70 22.14 -1.26 7.71
CA LYS A 70 21.81 -1.63 6.32
C LYS A 70 22.60 -0.80 5.31
N VAL A 71 22.87 0.44 5.65
CA VAL A 71 23.64 1.39 4.84
C VAL A 71 24.81 1.87 5.67
N ALA A 72 26.01 1.83 5.10
CA ALA A 72 27.17 2.47 5.70
C ALA A 72 26.94 3.99 5.68
N LEU A 73 26.50 4.53 6.82
CA LEU A 73 26.18 5.95 6.95
C LEU A 73 27.46 6.79 6.99
N PRO A 74 27.58 7.82 6.14
CA PRO A 74 28.75 8.71 6.14
C PRO A 74 28.90 9.56 7.41
N GLY A 75 27.87 9.63 8.28
CA GLY A 75 27.86 10.44 9.49
C GLY A 75 27.89 11.93 9.23
N LYS A 76 27.32 12.39 8.11
CA LYS A 76 27.30 13.81 7.74
C LYS A 76 26.16 14.55 8.44
N PRO A 77 26.33 15.83 8.75
CA PRO A 77 25.28 16.65 9.37
C PRO A 77 24.16 17.02 8.39
N LEU A 78 23.04 17.53 8.93
CA LEU A 78 21.84 17.88 8.17
C LEU A 78 22.11 18.83 7.00
N ASP A 79 22.93 19.84 7.21
CA ASP A 79 23.28 20.85 6.21
C ASP A 79 24.09 20.30 5.02
N HIS A 80 24.67 19.11 5.15
CA HIS A 80 25.29 18.40 4.03
C HIS A 80 24.23 17.91 3.02
N TYR A 81 23.07 17.49 3.51
CA TYR A 81 22.01 16.84 2.73
C TYR A 81 20.89 17.80 2.32
N VAL A 82 20.67 18.87 3.06
CA VAL A 82 19.49 19.71 2.96
C VAL A 82 19.87 21.18 2.92
N ASP A 83 19.21 21.92 2.04
CA ASP A 83 19.28 23.39 1.99
C ASP A 83 18.15 24.00 2.82
N LEU A 84 18.52 24.64 3.95
CA LEU A 84 17.60 25.28 4.89
C LEU A 84 17.30 26.71 4.44
N LYS A 85 16.54 26.88 3.37
CA LYS A 85 16.26 28.18 2.73
C LYS A 85 15.60 29.20 3.65
N ASN A 86 14.72 28.77 4.55
CA ASN A 86 14.04 29.65 5.47
C ASN A 86 13.56 28.94 6.75
N SER A 87 13.93 29.39 7.89
CA SER A 87 14.43 28.51 8.85
C SER A 87 13.68 28.36 10.15
N THR A 88 12.47 27.85 10.11
CA THR A 88 11.93 27.12 11.27
C THR A 88 12.76 25.87 11.61
N LEU A 89 13.51 25.34 10.64
CA LEU A 89 14.37 24.19 10.84
C LEU A 89 15.84 24.53 11.17
N LYS A 90 16.25 25.80 11.17
CA LYS A 90 17.60 26.21 11.60
C LYS A 90 17.93 25.74 13.03
N GLN A 91 16.93 25.62 13.89
CA GLN A 91 17.11 25.08 15.24
C GLN A 91 17.65 23.66 15.28
N TYR A 92 17.58 22.93 14.15
CA TYR A 92 18.12 21.58 14.00
C TYR A 92 19.50 21.55 13.34
N GLU A 93 20.12 22.70 13.08
CA GLU A 93 21.51 22.78 12.63
C GLU A 93 22.41 22.04 13.62
N GLY A 94 23.24 21.10 13.14
CA GLY A 94 24.04 20.20 13.98
C GLY A 94 23.27 19.10 14.73
N ARG A 95 21.97 18.91 14.47
CA ARG A 95 21.14 17.84 15.04
C ARG A 95 20.31 17.15 13.96
N LYS A 96 19.74 15.98 14.30
CA LYS A 96 18.73 15.34 13.43
C LYS A 96 17.41 16.07 13.54
N VAL A 97 16.74 16.22 12.39
CA VAL A 97 15.39 16.78 12.33
C VAL A 97 14.34 15.66 12.41
N PRO A 98 13.24 15.82 13.17
CA PRO A 98 12.13 14.87 13.10
C PRO A 98 11.59 14.79 11.67
N MET A 99 11.52 13.58 11.10
CA MET A 99 11.15 13.38 9.70
C MET A 99 9.82 14.04 9.34
N GLN A 100 8.83 14.00 10.24
CA GLN A 100 7.53 14.63 10.01
C GLN A 100 7.67 16.16 9.83
N LYS A 101 8.51 16.83 10.65
CA LYS A 101 8.74 18.29 10.51
C LYS A 101 9.52 18.62 9.25
N PHE A 102 10.42 17.74 8.85
CA PHE A 102 11.18 17.92 7.62
C PHE A 102 10.26 17.85 6.38
N HIS A 103 9.48 16.78 6.23
CA HIS A 103 8.67 16.65 5.03
C HIS A 103 7.56 17.71 4.93
N ASP A 104 6.96 18.14 6.06
CA ASP A 104 6.01 19.25 6.06
C ASP A 104 6.66 20.56 5.53
N ALA A 105 7.89 20.85 5.97
CA ALA A 105 8.64 22.00 5.49
C ALA A 105 9.06 21.86 4.01
N TYR A 106 9.41 20.65 3.57
CA TYR A 106 9.75 20.38 2.19
C TYR A 106 8.55 20.58 1.26
N PHE A 107 7.36 20.11 1.65
CA PHE A 107 6.15 20.32 0.87
C PHE A 107 5.77 21.79 0.74
N ASP A 108 6.05 22.60 1.76
CA ASP A 108 5.85 24.04 1.75
C ASP A 108 6.97 24.85 1.07
N ALA A 109 7.93 24.17 0.42
CA ALA A 109 9.09 24.78 -0.24
C ALA A 109 9.99 25.62 0.68
N LYS A 110 9.98 25.35 1.99
CA LYS A 110 10.84 26.02 2.99
C LYS A 110 12.23 25.41 3.08
N VAL A 111 12.41 24.20 2.59
CA VAL A 111 13.66 23.46 2.50
C VAL A 111 13.75 22.73 1.18
N ASP A 112 14.98 22.42 0.73
CA ASP A 112 15.20 21.57 -0.43
C ASP A 112 16.28 20.53 -0.14
N PHE A 113 16.24 19.42 -0.89
CA PHE A 113 17.31 18.45 -0.90
C PHE A 113 18.51 18.99 -1.71
N LYS A 114 19.73 18.72 -1.23
CA LYS A 114 20.96 18.98 -1.99
C LYS A 114 21.31 17.76 -2.83
N GLY A 115 20.63 17.61 -3.96
CA GLY A 115 20.79 16.50 -4.88
C GLY A 115 19.48 15.76 -5.18
N ASP A 116 19.61 14.55 -5.71
CA ASP A 116 18.44 13.71 -5.99
C ASP A 116 17.75 13.30 -4.70
N VAL A 117 16.40 13.36 -4.69
CA VAL A 117 15.61 13.09 -3.48
C VAL A 117 15.80 11.66 -3.01
N LEU A 118 15.81 10.69 -3.94
CA LEU A 118 16.00 9.28 -3.61
C LEU A 118 17.39 9.05 -3.00
N ASP A 119 18.44 9.61 -3.62
CA ASP A 119 19.81 9.44 -3.16
C ASP A 119 20.02 10.03 -1.76
N VAL A 120 19.49 11.23 -1.50
CA VAL A 120 19.58 11.86 -0.16
C VAL A 120 18.78 11.08 0.88
N MET A 121 17.61 10.58 0.49
CA MET A 121 16.75 9.79 1.38
C MET A 121 17.35 8.43 1.75
N GLU A 122 18.23 7.85 0.94
CA GLU A 122 18.98 6.64 1.32
C GLU A 122 19.81 6.88 2.60
N TYR A 123 20.31 8.10 2.82
CA TYR A 123 21.09 8.50 3.99
C TYR A 123 20.25 9.18 5.10
N ARG A 124 18.92 9.03 5.08
CA ARG A 124 17.99 9.73 6.00
C ARG A 124 18.30 9.51 7.47
N HIS A 125 18.93 8.40 7.84
CA HIS A 125 19.32 8.13 9.22
C HIS A 125 20.53 8.94 9.70
N ASP A 126 21.26 9.63 8.83
CA ASP A 126 22.27 10.60 9.22
C ASP A 126 21.63 11.89 9.75
N TRP A 127 20.60 12.39 9.07
CA TRP A 127 20.09 13.73 9.23
C TRP A 127 18.66 13.80 9.80
N ALA A 128 17.88 12.71 9.77
CA ALA A 128 16.53 12.67 10.29
C ALA A 128 16.39 11.74 11.50
N SER A 129 15.39 12.01 12.36
CA SER A 129 14.94 11.12 13.44
C SER A 129 13.48 10.72 13.23
N PHE A 130 13.14 9.50 13.64
CA PHE A 130 11.79 8.94 13.53
C PHE A 130 11.06 8.93 14.86
N GLU A 131 11.20 10.01 15.62
CA GLU A 131 10.52 10.20 16.88
C GLU A 131 9.05 10.61 16.68
N PHE A 132 8.20 10.23 17.65
CA PHE A 132 6.82 10.69 17.67
C PHE A 132 6.76 12.13 18.19
N THR A 133 6.28 13.02 17.32
CA THR A 133 6.08 14.43 17.65
C THR A 133 4.68 14.68 18.24
N PRO A 134 4.46 15.76 19.01
CA PRO A 134 3.13 16.13 19.48
C PRO A 134 2.10 16.26 18.34
N GLU A 135 2.53 16.72 17.16
CA GLU A 135 1.70 16.86 15.97
C GLU A 135 1.24 15.49 15.44
N LEU A 136 2.12 14.47 15.45
CA LEU A 136 1.75 13.10 15.10
C LEU A 136 0.75 12.51 16.08
N PHE A 137 0.96 12.69 17.38
CA PHE A 137 -0.02 12.26 18.38
C PHE A 137 -1.38 12.94 18.17
N LYS A 138 -1.38 14.26 17.97
CA LYS A 138 -2.61 14.97 17.65
C LYS A 138 -3.30 14.36 16.44
N TYR A 139 -2.58 14.14 15.36
CA TYR A 139 -3.14 13.53 14.14
C TYR A 139 -3.75 12.15 14.38
N VAL A 140 -3.06 11.29 15.13
CA VAL A 140 -3.56 9.95 15.49
C VAL A 140 -4.90 10.05 16.23
N PHE A 141 -5.01 10.92 17.22
CA PHE A 141 -6.23 11.02 18.05
C PHE A 141 -7.37 11.77 17.35
N THR A 142 -7.07 12.78 16.55
CA THR A 142 -8.12 13.61 15.93
C THR A 142 -8.58 13.11 14.55
N ASN A 143 -7.76 12.31 13.87
CA ASN A 143 -8.01 11.87 12.50
C ASN A 143 -7.99 10.33 12.38
N LEU A 144 -6.85 9.69 12.63
CA LEU A 144 -6.69 8.26 12.36
C LEU A 144 -7.65 7.38 13.20
N ILE A 145 -7.72 7.59 14.53
CA ILE A 145 -8.59 6.78 15.41
C ILE A 145 -10.08 6.96 15.04
N PRO A 146 -10.61 8.19 14.90
CA PRO A 146 -11.98 8.37 14.43
C PRO A 146 -12.25 7.70 13.08
N GLU A 147 -11.35 7.83 12.11
CA GLU A 147 -11.47 7.22 10.80
C GLU A 147 -11.56 5.69 10.87
N VAL A 148 -10.66 5.05 11.60
CA VAL A 148 -10.66 3.58 11.81
C VAL A 148 -11.90 3.11 12.60
N VAL A 149 -12.39 3.90 13.55
CA VAL A 149 -13.53 3.52 14.40
C VAL A 149 -14.87 3.71 13.68
N ILE A 150 -15.04 4.77 12.88
CA ILE A 150 -16.32 5.18 12.26
C ILE A 150 -16.41 4.71 10.81
N HIS A 151 -15.46 3.93 10.33
CA HIS A 151 -15.36 3.48 8.95
C HIS A 151 -16.69 2.95 8.37
N SER A 152 -17.23 3.56 7.31
CA SER A 152 -18.51 3.21 6.68
C SER A 152 -18.35 2.91 5.18
N LYS A 153 -19.32 2.17 4.59
CA LYS A 153 -19.34 1.88 3.13
C LYS A 153 -19.30 3.16 2.29
N THR A 154 -20.09 4.16 2.66
CA THR A 154 -20.17 5.45 1.95
C THR A 154 -18.84 6.19 2.00
N GLN A 155 -18.16 6.14 3.14
CA GLN A 155 -16.85 6.77 3.32
C GLN A 155 -15.78 6.10 2.45
N ASP A 156 -15.79 4.76 2.32
CA ASP A 156 -14.88 4.02 1.42
C ASP A 156 -15.07 4.49 -0.02
N GLU A 157 -16.33 4.58 -0.46
CA GLU A 157 -16.68 5.00 -1.81
C GLU A 157 -16.25 6.44 -2.10
N GLU A 158 -16.48 7.37 -1.17
CA GLU A 158 -16.10 8.78 -1.32
C GLU A 158 -14.57 8.93 -1.32
N GLN A 159 -13.85 8.29 -0.40
CA GLN A 159 -12.39 8.37 -0.32
C GLN A 159 -11.72 7.79 -1.57
N VAL A 160 -12.18 6.64 -2.06
CA VAL A 160 -11.65 6.04 -3.30
C VAL A 160 -11.93 6.95 -4.48
N ARG A 161 -13.15 7.50 -4.60
CA ARG A 161 -13.49 8.44 -5.68
C ARG A 161 -12.63 9.70 -5.64
N ASP A 162 -12.54 10.36 -4.51
CA ASP A 162 -11.75 11.59 -4.35
C ASP A 162 -10.28 11.37 -4.65
N HIS A 163 -9.75 10.19 -4.30
CA HIS A 163 -8.36 9.85 -4.59
C HIS A 163 -8.13 9.63 -6.09
N TYR A 164 -8.95 8.82 -6.75
CA TYR A 164 -8.72 8.40 -8.14
C TYR A 164 -9.35 9.32 -9.20
N ASP A 165 -10.28 10.21 -8.84
CA ASP A 165 -10.92 11.17 -9.76
C ASP A 165 -10.15 12.50 -9.90
N ARG A 166 -8.89 12.58 -9.41
CA ARG A 166 -8.01 13.76 -9.61
C ARG A 166 -7.71 14.05 -11.07
N GLY A 167 -7.84 13.08 -11.94
CA GLY A 167 -7.57 13.16 -13.37
C GLY A 167 -6.64 12.06 -13.84
N ASN A 168 -6.96 11.46 -14.99
CA ASN A 168 -6.15 10.39 -15.56
C ASN A 168 -4.72 10.84 -15.90
N ASP A 169 -4.53 12.11 -16.26
CA ASP A 169 -3.21 12.67 -16.58
C ASP A 169 -2.27 12.69 -15.37
N PHE A 170 -2.78 13.00 -14.17
CA PHE A 170 -1.98 12.93 -12.96
C PHE A 170 -1.32 11.55 -12.79
N TYR A 171 -2.13 10.50 -12.96
CA TYR A 171 -1.65 9.11 -12.85
C TYR A 171 -0.78 8.70 -14.04
N ALA A 172 -1.15 9.10 -15.26
CA ALA A 172 -0.41 8.78 -16.47
C ALA A 172 1.04 9.28 -16.43
N TRP A 173 1.28 10.44 -15.80
CA TRP A 173 2.61 11.03 -15.73
C TRP A 173 3.62 10.23 -14.90
N PHE A 174 3.15 9.30 -14.06
CA PHE A 174 4.09 8.38 -13.39
C PHE A 174 3.83 6.91 -13.73
N LEU A 175 2.58 6.49 -13.98
CA LEU A 175 2.26 5.10 -14.31
C LEU A 175 2.63 4.70 -15.75
N GLY A 176 2.82 5.69 -16.62
CA GLY A 176 3.04 5.44 -18.04
C GLY A 176 1.80 4.87 -18.75
N PRO A 177 1.95 4.41 -20.00
CA PRO A 177 0.82 4.05 -20.87
C PRO A 177 0.03 2.83 -20.39
N ARG A 178 0.63 1.94 -19.59
CA ARG A 178 -0.10 0.79 -19.04
C ARG A 178 -1.13 1.19 -17.98
N MET A 179 -0.96 2.33 -17.30
CA MET A 179 -1.87 2.79 -16.25
C MET A 179 -2.14 1.70 -15.19
N VAL A 180 -1.09 1.05 -14.72
CA VAL A 180 -1.18 0.03 -13.67
C VAL A 180 -0.58 0.57 -12.40
N TYR A 181 -1.41 0.77 -11.37
CA TYR A 181 -1.02 1.34 -10.09
C TYR A 181 -0.81 0.25 -9.02
N THR A 182 -0.15 -0.81 -9.42
CA THR A 182 0.22 -1.95 -8.58
C THR A 182 1.61 -2.46 -8.95
N SER A 183 2.19 -3.33 -8.12
CA SER A 183 3.52 -3.89 -8.38
C SER A 183 3.62 -4.54 -9.76
N GLY A 184 4.64 -4.19 -10.53
CA GLY A 184 5.10 -4.99 -11.67
C GLY A 184 5.96 -6.17 -11.22
N VAL A 185 6.48 -6.96 -12.16
CA VAL A 185 7.34 -8.12 -11.91
C VAL A 185 8.58 -8.05 -12.78
N VAL A 186 9.74 -8.04 -12.16
CA VAL A 186 11.04 -8.22 -12.85
C VAL A 186 11.16 -9.69 -13.22
N LYS A 187 11.30 -10.00 -14.49
CA LYS A 187 11.46 -11.35 -14.99
C LYS A 187 12.92 -11.65 -15.31
N ASP A 188 13.61 -10.69 -15.87
CA ASP A 188 15.01 -10.82 -16.28
C ASP A 188 15.90 -9.84 -15.51
N ILE A 189 16.65 -10.34 -14.53
CA ILE A 189 17.57 -9.54 -13.71
C ILE A 189 18.85 -9.12 -14.44
N THR A 190 19.08 -9.65 -15.63
CA THR A 190 20.28 -9.34 -16.43
C THR A 190 20.14 -8.08 -17.28
N LYS A 191 18.90 -7.58 -17.43
CA LYS A 191 18.59 -6.36 -18.17
C LYS A 191 17.76 -5.38 -17.33
N MET A 192 17.80 -4.13 -17.74
CA MET A 192 16.93 -3.10 -17.18
C MET A 192 15.58 -3.13 -17.92
N GLU A 193 14.64 -3.96 -17.45
CA GLU A 193 13.29 -4.00 -18.02
C GLU A 193 12.57 -2.65 -17.84
N THR A 194 11.81 -2.23 -18.84
CA THR A 194 10.97 -1.01 -18.79
C THR A 194 9.80 -1.17 -17.83
N LEU A 195 9.12 -0.08 -17.50
CA LEU A 195 7.90 -0.14 -16.68
C LEU A 195 6.82 -0.99 -17.34
N GLU A 196 6.65 -0.84 -18.65
CA GLU A 196 5.69 -1.59 -19.45
C GLU A 196 5.99 -3.09 -19.42
N GLU A 197 7.26 -3.49 -19.57
CA GLU A 197 7.66 -4.90 -19.46
C GLU A 197 7.36 -5.46 -18.06
N LEU A 198 7.65 -4.72 -16.99
CA LEU A 198 7.34 -5.16 -15.63
C LEU A 198 5.83 -5.37 -15.44
N GLN A 199 5.00 -4.48 -15.99
CA GLN A 199 3.55 -4.57 -15.85
C GLN A 199 2.98 -5.69 -16.72
N ASP A 200 3.46 -5.86 -17.95
CA ASP A 200 3.06 -6.97 -18.83
C ASP A 200 3.44 -8.33 -18.23
N ASN A 201 4.63 -8.44 -17.63
CA ASN A 201 5.06 -9.63 -16.88
C ASN A 201 4.10 -9.97 -15.74
N LYS A 202 3.70 -8.95 -14.94
CA LYS A 202 2.79 -9.14 -13.82
C LYS A 202 1.41 -9.59 -14.27
N MET A 203 0.83 -8.95 -15.27
CA MET A 203 -0.50 -9.33 -15.79
C MET A 203 -0.50 -10.77 -16.33
N THR A 204 0.53 -11.13 -17.06
CA THR A 204 0.73 -12.48 -17.55
C THR A 204 0.85 -13.47 -16.39
N MET A 205 1.68 -13.17 -15.37
CA MET A 205 1.82 -14.03 -14.20
C MET A 205 0.50 -14.24 -13.46
N VAL A 206 -0.32 -13.20 -13.32
CA VAL A 206 -1.66 -13.31 -12.69
C VAL A 206 -2.55 -14.25 -13.50
N CYS A 207 -2.62 -14.08 -14.82
CA CYS A 207 -3.41 -14.95 -15.69
C CYS A 207 -2.94 -16.41 -15.66
N GLU A 208 -1.62 -16.65 -15.65
CA GLU A 208 -1.05 -18.01 -15.54
C GLU A 208 -1.34 -18.63 -14.16
N LYS A 209 -1.29 -17.87 -13.07
CA LYS A 209 -1.67 -18.37 -11.72
C LYS A 209 -3.15 -18.69 -11.61
N LEU A 210 -4.00 -17.96 -12.31
CA LEU A 210 -5.42 -18.27 -12.44
C LEU A 210 -5.65 -19.50 -13.32
N ASP A 211 -4.65 -20.00 -14.05
CA ASP A 211 -4.79 -21.00 -15.12
C ASP A 211 -5.92 -20.59 -16.09
N LEU A 212 -5.82 -19.35 -16.58
CA LEU A 212 -6.89 -18.73 -17.34
C LEU A 212 -7.01 -19.33 -18.73
N GLN A 213 -8.18 -19.84 -19.07
CA GLN A 213 -8.50 -20.48 -20.35
C GLN A 213 -9.53 -19.68 -21.15
N LYS A 214 -9.61 -19.98 -22.43
CA LYS A 214 -10.61 -19.39 -23.31
C LYS A 214 -12.03 -19.70 -22.81
N GLY A 215 -12.83 -18.64 -22.63
CA GLY A 215 -14.23 -18.76 -22.19
C GLY A 215 -14.40 -18.82 -20.66
N ASP A 216 -13.31 -18.82 -19.88
CA ASP A 216 -13.40 -18.64 -18.43
C ASP A 216 -14.09 -17.33 -18.07
N LYS A 217 -14.94 -17.36 -17.06
CA LYS A 217 -15.62 -16.19 -16.49
C LYS A 217 -14.77 -15.61 -15.38
N MET A 218 -14.12 -14.48 -15.68
CA MET A 218 -13.22 -13.83 -14.75
C MET A 218 -13.83 -12.54 -14.19
N LEU A 219 -13.70 -12.34 -12.88
CA LEU A 219 -13.98 -11.06 -12.21
C LEU A 219 -12.65 -10.41 -11.76
N ASP A 220 -12.44 -9.16 -12.15
CA ASP A 220 -11.32 -8.34 -11.66
C ASP A 220 -11.86 -7.27 -10.69
N ILE A 221 -11.68 -7.50 -9.39
CA ILE A 221 -12.18 -6.62 -8.34
C ILE A 221 -11.19 -5.48 -8.10
N GLY A 222 -11.62 -4.24 -8.36
CA GLY A 222 -10.73 -3.08 -8.35
C GLY A 222 -9.87 -3.02 -9.63
N CYS A 223 -10.50 -3.16 -10.78
CA CYS A 223 -9.81 -3.30 -12.08
C CYS A 223 -9.02 -2.05 -12.53
N GLY A 224 -9.11 -0.94 -11.80
CA GLY A 224 -8.45 0.31 -12.15
C GLY A 224 -8.80 0.76 -13.59
N TRP A 225 -7.80 1.09 -14.38
CA TRP A 225 -7.97 1.51 -15.78
C TRP A 225 -8.14 0.36 -16.78
N GLY A 226 -8.55 -0.84 -16.31
CA GLY A 226 -8.94 -1.97 -17.14
C GLY A 226 -7.81 -2.71 -17.84
N THR A 227 -6.57 -2.54 -17.42
CA THR A 227 -5.41 -3.12 -18.12
C THR A 227 -5.37 -4.63 -18.01
N LEU A 228 -5.63 -5.21 -16.82
CA LEU A 228 -5.69 -6.66 -16.65
C LEU A 228 -6.91 -7.25 -17.37
N VAL A 229 -8.06 -6.58 -17.32
CA VAL A 229 -9.27 -6.99 -18.06
C VAL A 229 -8.97 -7.13 -19.55
N THR A 230 -8.34 -6.09 -20.12
CA THR A 230 -7.95 -6.08 -21.53
C THR A 230 -6.92 -7.17 -21.85
N HIS A 231 -5.92 -7.34 -20.99
CA HIS A 231 -4.88 -8.34 -21.15
C HIS A 231 -5.45 -9.78 -21.14
N ALA A 232 -6.31 -10.07 -20.18
CA ALA A 232 -6.94 -11.38 -20.02
C ALA A 232 -7.89 -11.70 -21.18
N ALA A 233 -8.73 -10.76 -21.58
CA ALA A 233 -9.63 -10.94 -22.71
C ALA A 233 -8.87 -11.15 -24.02
N LYS A 234 -7.85 -10.30 -24.30
CA LYS A 234 -7.10 -10.32 -25.56
C LYS A 234 -6.22 -11.57 -25.69
N ASN A 235 -5.44 -11.88 -24.65
CA ASN A 235 -4.39 -12.90 -24.73
C ASN A 235 -4.86 -14.29 -24.33
N TYR A 236 -5.92 -14.38 -23.52
CA TYR A 236 -6.42 -15.67 -23.01
C TYR A 236 -7.81 -16.01 -23.55
N GLY A 237 -8.51 -15.04 -24.13
CA GLY A 237 -9.86 -15.26 -24.68
C GLY A 237 -10.91 -15.46 -23.58
N ALA A 238 -10.65 -15.02 -22.37
CA ALA A 238 -11.58 -15.09 -21.25
C ALA A 238 -12.72 -14.08 -21.40
N ASP A 239 -13.85 -14.37 -20.77
CA ASP A 239 -14.99 -13.45 -20.57
C ASP A 239 -14.77 -12.70 -19.24
N VAL A 240 -14.33 -11.44 -19.32
CA VAL A 240 -13.82 -10.70 -18.17
C VAL A 240 -14.72 -9.54 -17.78
N THR A 241 -15.14 -9.51 -16.53
CA THR A 241 -15.84 -8.39 -15.93
C THR A 241 -14.90 -7.68 -14.96
N GLY A 242 -14.57 -6.43 -15.22
CA GLY A 242 -13.86 -5.57 -14.28
C GLY A 242 -14.82 -4.66 -13.52
N VAL A 243 -14.57 -4.43 -12.24
CA VAL A 243 -15.33 -3.48 -11.43
C VAL A 243 -14.43 -2.44 -10.78
N THR A 244 -14.88 -1.19 -10.79
CA THR A 244 -14.22 -0.06 -10.10
C THR A 244 -15.24 0.96 -9.63
N LEU A 245 -14.93 1.68 -8.56
CA LEU A 245 -15.78 2.78 -8.04
C LEU A 245 -15.52 4.12 -8.75
N ALA A 246 -14.35 4.27 -9.41
CA ALA A 246 -13.93 5.51 -10.03
C ALA A 246 -14.46 5.62 -11.47
N ARG A 247 -15.25 6.67 -11.75
CA ARG A 247 -15.87 6.90 -13.07
C ARG A 247 -14.84 7.12 -14.17
N ASN A 248 -13.78 7.87 -13.87
CA ASN A 248 -12.70 8.14 -14.83
C ASN A 248 -11.96 6.87 -15.21
N GLN A 249 -11.74 5.94 -14.26
CA GLN A 249 -11.14 4.65 -14.54
C GLN A 249 -12.05 3.78 -15.41
N ALA A 250 -13.34 3.71 -15.09
CA ALA A 250 -14.30 2.91 -15.86
C ALA A 250 -14.43 3.40 -17.32
N ALA A 251 -14.55 4.71 -17.53
CA ALA A 251 -14.59 5.28 -18.86
C ALA A 251 -13.32 5.00 -19.67
N PHE A 252 -12.16 5.18 -19.03
CA PHE A 252 -10.87 4.92 -19.64
C PHE A 252 -10.69 3.43 -20.03
N GLY A 253 -11.03 2.53 -19.12
CA GLY A 253 -10.90 1.09 -19.35
C GLY A 253 -11.88 0.59 -20.42
N THR A 254 -13.09 1.14 -20.48
CA THR A 254 -14.05 0.81 -21.54
C THR A 254 -13.53 1.24 -22.91
N GLU A 255 -12.94 2.45 -23.03
CA GLU A 255 -12.32 2.88 -24.27
C GLU A 255 -11.10 2.01 -24.65
N ARG A 256 -10.29 1.63 -23.67
CA ARG A 256 -9.16 0.69 -23.87
C ARG A 256 -9.62 -0.66 -24.45
N LEU A 257 -10.71 -1.23 -23.95
CA LEU A 257 -11.30 -2.45 -24.50
C LEU A 257 -11.69 -2.26 -25.97
N ARG A 258 -12.35 -1.14 -26.28
CA ARG A 258 -12.75 -0.79 -27.65
C ARG A 258 -11.55 -0.65 -28.59
N GLU A 259 -10.50 0.08 -28.16
CA GLU A 259 -9.26 0.27 -28.93
C GLU A 259 -8.52 -1.06 -29.22
N ASN A 260 -8.67 -2.05 -28.34
CA ASN A 260 -8.09 -3.38 -28.51
C ASN A 260 -9.01 -4.37 -29.24
N GLY A 261 -10.16 -3.91 -29.75
CA GLY A 261 -11.10 -4.74 -30.50
C GLY A 261 -11.83 -5.81 -29.67
N ILE A 262 -11.96 -5.60 -28.36
CA ILE A 262 -12.62 -6.52 -27.43
C ILE A 262 -14.10 -6.15 -27.36
N PRO A 263 -15.02 -7.05 -27.79
CA PRO A 263 -16.45 -6.79 -27.70
C PRO A 263 -16.93 -6.84 -26.24
N GLU A 264 -18.02 -6.14 -25.95
CA GLU A 264 -18.62 -6.09 -24.61
C GLU A 264 -19.03 -7.47 -24.08
N SER A 265 -19.38 -8.40 -24.97
CA SER A 265 -19.69 -9.78 -24.64
C SER A 265 -18.48 -10.57 -24.09
N GLN A 266 -17.25 -10.09 -24.32
CA GLN A 266 -16.01 -10.73 -23.87
C GLN A 266 -15.28 -9.92 -22.79
N GLY A 267 -15.38 -8.57 -22.82
CA GLY A 267 -14.72 -7.75 -21.83
C GLY A 267 -15.55 -6.50 -21.52
N ARG A 268 -15.80 -6.25 -20.25
CA ARG A 268 -16.60 -5.11 -19.80
C ARG A 268 -16.07 -4.52 -18.49
N ILE A 269 -16.31 -3.24 -18.30
CA ILE A 269 -15.96 -2.55 -17.05
C ILE A 269 -17.21 -1.89 -16.50
N LEU A 270 -17.54 -2.22 -15.25
CA LEU A 270 -18.69 -1.73 -14.53
C LEU A 270 -18.24 -0.73 -13.46
N CYS A 271 -18.83 0.47 -13.47
CA CYS A 271 -18.60 1.48 -12.46
C CYS A 271 -19.56 1.25 -11.29
N MET A 272 -19.22 0.29 -10.42
CA MET A 272 -20.03 -0.10 -9.24
C MET A 272 -19.20 -0.77 -8.19
N ASP A 273 -19.81 -0.95 -7.02
CA ASP A 273 -19.23 -1.80 -5.99
C ASP A 273 -19.29 -3.27 -6.43
N PHE A 274 -18.25 -4.06 -6.11
CA PHE A 274 -18.20 -5.48 -6.47
C PHE A 274 -19.35 -6.30 -5.85
N ARG A 275 -19.91 -5.83 -4.73
CA ARG A 275 -21.06 -6.44 -4.03
C ARG A 275 -22.36 -6.33 -4.82
N ASP A 276 -22.43 -5.36 -5.71
CA ASP A 276 -23.62 -5.08 -6.52
C ASP A 276 -23.52 -5.69 -7.94
N VAL A 277 -22.46 -6.49 -8.19
CA VAL A 277 -22.28 -7.19 -9.47
C VAL A 277 -23.48 -8.12 -9.70
N PRO A 278 -24.20 -8.00 -10.84
CA PRO A 278 -25.46 -8.69 -11.08
C PRO A 278 -25.25 -10.16 -11.51
N HIS A 279 -24.67 -10.98 -10.65
CA HIS A 279 -24.41 -12.39 -10.90
C HIS A 279 -24.73 -13.25 -9.68
N ASP A 280 -25.12 -14.50 -9.94
CA ASP A 280 -25.39 -15.50 -8.92
C ASP A 280 -24.09 -15.94 -8.20
N LYS A 281 -24.25 -16.54 -7.03
CA LYS A 281 -23.15 -17.19 -6.31
C LYS A 281 -22.50 -18.28 -7.18
N GLY A 282 -21.17 -18.33 -7.14
CA GLY A 282 -20.41 -19.30 -7.92
C GLY A 282 -20.37 -19.03 -9.43
N TYR A 283 -20.71 -17.84 -9.87
CA TYR A 283 -20.71 -17.51 -11.30
C TYR A 283 -19.31 -17.41 -11.91
N PHE A 284 -18.36 -16.85 -11.18
CA PHE A 284 -17.00 -16.62 -11.68
C PHE A 284 -16.09 -17.78 -11.31
N ASN A 285 -15.47 -18.41 -12.30
CA ASN A 285 -14.48 -19.45 -12.04
C ASN A 285 -13.06 -18.89 -11.83
N LYS A 286 -12.83 -17.61 -12.12
CA LYS A 286 -11.56 -16.91 -11.89
C LYS A 286 -11.82 -15.55 -11.25
N ILE A 287 -11.11 -15.23 -10.17
CA ILE A 287 -11.19 -13.91 -9.53
C ILE A 287 -9.77 -13.34 -9.33
N SER A 288 -9.56 -12.10 -9.70
CA SER A 288 -8.41 -11.29 -9.29
C SER A 288 -8.85 -10.14 -8.40
N CYS A 289 -8.05 -9.85 -7.38
CA CYS A 289 -8.19 -8.70 -6.53
C CYS A 289 -6.78 -8.20 -6.19
N LEU A 290 -6.33 -7.14 -6.88
CA LEU A 290 -4.93 -6.71 -6.85
C LEU A 290 -4.80 -5.32 -6.24
N GLU A 291 -4.33 -5.26 -4.98
CA GLU A 291 -4.10 -4.03 -4.21
C GLU A 291 -5.38 -3.15 -4.11
N MET A 292 -6.51 -3.80 -3.84
CA MET A 292 -7.80 -3.15 -3.56
C MET A 292 -8.24 -3.36 -2.11
N ALA A 293 -7.85 -4.49 -1.51
CA ALA A 293 -8.33 -4.89 -0.17
C ALA A 293 -7.85 -3.95 0.96
N GLU A 294 -6.82 -3.13 0.71
CA GLU A 294 -6.33 -2.06 1.58
C GLU A 294 -7.41 -1.01 1.88
N HIS A 295 -8.39 -0.86 0.98
CA HIS A 295 -9.50 0.09 1.12
C HIS A 295 -10.71 -0.48 1.86
N VAL A 296 -10.73 -1.78 2.17
CA VAL A 296 -11.88 -2.45 2.82
C VAL A 296 -11.95 -2.19 4.32
N GLY A 297 -10.81 -1.90 4.95
CA GLY A 297 -10.67 -1.73 6.39
C GLY A 297 -10.72 -3.04 7.18
N ILE A 298 -9.98 -3.09 8.31
CA ILE A 298 -9.75 -4.30 9.11
C ILE A 298 -11.05 -4.96 9.60
N ARG A 299 -12.04 -4.15 9.99
CA ARG A 299 -13.30 -4.65 10.57
C ARG A 299 -14.17 -5.40 9.57
N ARG A 300 -14.11 -5.03 8.30
CA ARG A 300 -14.93 -5.60 7.22
C ARG A 300 -14.19 -6.65 6.42
N TYR A 301 -12.91 -6.84 6.65
CA TYR A 301 -12.06 -7.69 5.83
C TYR A 301 -12.57 -9.14 5.74
N GLY A 302 -12.98 -9.73 6.86
CA GLY A 302 -13.55 -11.08 6.86
C GLY A 302 -14.90 -11.17 6.13
N THR A 303 -15.76 -10.15 6.21
CA THR A 303 -17.01 -10.09 5.44
C THR A 303 -16.74 -9.97 3.95
N PHE A 304 -15.83 -9.09 3.57
CA PHE A 304 -15.37 -8.94 2.19
C PHE A 304 -14.88 -10.27 1.60
N LEU A 305 -14.02 -10.99 2.29
CA LEU A 305 -13.52 -12.28 1.81
C LEU A 305 -14.62 -13.34 1.67
N LYS A 306 -15.64 -13.31 2.53
CA LYS A 306 -16.81 -14.20 2.39
C LYS A 306 -17.67 -13.84 1.18
N GLU A 307 -17.85 -12.55 0.90
CA GLU A 307 -18.57 -12.10 -0.31
C GLU A 307 -17.83 -12.53 -1.58
N VAL A 308 -16.49 -12.39 -1.60
CA VAL A 308 -15.66 -12.89 -2.71
C VAL A 308 -15.73 -14.41 -2.81
N TYR A 309 -15.72 -15.12 -1.68
CA TYR A 309 -15.90 -16.58 -1.67
C TYR A 309 -17.23 -16.99 -2.29
N ASP A 310 -18.31 -16.27 -2.01
CA ASP A 310 -19.63 -16.55 -2.57
C ASP A 310 -19.69 -16.33 -4.09
N LEU A 311 -18.97 -15.35 -4.63
CA LEU A 311 -18.91 -15.10 -6.08
C LEU A 311 -18.06 -16.11 -6.83
N LEU A 312 -17.05 -16.71 -6.20
CA LEU A 312 -16.16 -17.69 -6.80
C LEU A 312 -16.88 -19.02 -6.97
N ALA A 313 -16.69 -19.68 -8.12
CA ALA A 313 -17.15 -21.04 -8.35
C ALA A 313 -16.45 -22.04 -7.42
N ASP A 314 -17.04 -23.23 -7.24
CA ASP A 314 -16.51 -24.21 -6.29
C ASP A 314 -15.14 -24.75 -6.70
N ASP A 315 -14.88 -24.90 -7.99
CA ASP A 315 -13.59 -25.27 -8.58
C ASP A 315 -12.74 -24.04 -8.98
N GLY A 316 -13.19 -22.86 -8.58
CA GLY A 316 -12.58 -21.60 -8.98
C GLY A 316 -11.22 -21.32 -8.33
N VAL A 317 -10.46 -20.46 -8.97
CA VAL A 317 -9.15 -19.97 -8.51
C VAL A 317 -9.21 -18.46 -8.28
N MET A 318 -8.63 -18.00 -7.17
CA MET A 318 -8.44 -16.59 -6.89
C MET A 318 -6.96 -16.23 -6.80
N VAL A 319 -6.56 -15.11 -7.43
CA VAL A 319 -5.31 -14.44 -7.15
C VAL A 319 -5.60 -13.16 -6.37
N PHE A 320 -5.11 -13.13 -5.16
CA PHE A 320 -5.29 -12.05 -4.21
C PHE A 320 -3.95 -11.36 -3.96
N GLN A 321 -3.86 -10.06 -4.20
CA GLN A 321 -2.63 -9.29 -4.00
C GLN A 321 -2.90 -8.11 -3.08
N VAL A 322 -2.08 -7.94 -2.05
CA VAL A 322 -2.24 -6.89 -1.05
C VAL A 322 -0.87 -6.37 -0.58
N ALA A 323 -0.78 -5.05 -0.40
CA ALA A 323 0.36 -4.42 0.24
C ALA A 323 0.27 -4.54 1.77
N GLY A 324 1.42 -4.66 2.41
CA GLY A 324 1.45 -4.74 3.87
C GLY A 324 2.82 -4.45 4.47
N LEU A 325 2.87 -4.36 5.77
CA LEU A 325 4.09 -4.12 6.54
C LEU A 325 4.63 -5.40 7.18
N ARG A 326 5.93 -5.39 7.46
CA ARG A 326 6.57 -6.44 8.27
C ARG A 326 6.01 -6.47 9.68
N THR A 327 5.95 -7.66 10.28
CA THR A 327 5.51 -7.82 11.68
C THR A 327 6.45 -7.13 12.67
N CYS A 328 7.75 -7.14 12.41
CA CYS A 328 8.77 -6.49 13.23
C CYS A 328 8.93 -5.00 12.85
N TRP A 329 7.86 -4.22 13.01
CA TRP A 329 7.84 -2.80 12.69
C TRP A 329 8.90 -1.98 13.46
N GLN A 330 9.25 -0.84 12.88
CA GLN A 330 10.15 0.17 13.46
C GLN A 330 9.40 1.50 13.63
N PHE A 331 9.96 2.43 14.42
CA PHE A 331 9.37 3.78 14.50
C PHE A 331 9.32 4.47 13.14
N GLU A 332 10.28 4.21 12.29
CA GLU A 332 10.28 4.64 10.90
C GLU A 332 9.04 4.15 10.14
N ASP A 333 8.69 2.88 10.29
CA ASP A 333 7.53 2.28 9.61
C ASP A 333 6.22 2.96 10.05
N LEU A 334 6.11 3.30 11.34
CA LEU A 334 4.95 4.02 11.87
C LEU A 334 4.86 5.48 11.37
N VAL A 335 5.99 6.20 11.37
CA VAL A 335 6.04 7.57 10.85
C VAL A 335 5.70 7.58 9.36
N TRP A 336 6.20 6.59 8.61
CA TRP A 336 5.86 6.37 7.21
C TRP A 336 4.38 6.08 7.00
N GLY A 337 3.80 5.14 7.76
CA GLY A 337 2.38 4.82 7.68
C GLY A 337 1.47 6.02 7.95
N LEU A 338 1.81 6.84 8.96
CA LEU A 338 1.09 8.07 9.26
C LEU A 338 1.22 9.12 8.14
N PHE A 339 2.39 9.22 7.52
CA PHE A 339 2.57 10.05 6.32
C PHE A 339 1.69 9.58 5.17
N MET A 340 1.67 8.27 4.89
CA MET A 340 0.86 7.67 3.83
C MET A 340 -0.63 7.96 4.03
N ASN A 341 -1.14 7.72 5.24
CA ASN A 341 -2.53 7.98 5.58
C ASN A 341 -2.89 9.47 5.47
N LYS A 342 -1.98 10.36 5.91
CA LYS A 342 -2.25 11.82 5.91
C LYS A 342 -2.23 12.45 4.52
N TYR A 343 -1.30 12.04 3.63
CA TYR A 343 -1.00 12.79 2.41
C TYR A 343 -1.28 12.03 1.12
N VAL A 344 -1.22 10.70 1.14
CA VAL A 344 -1.26 9.89 -0.09
C VAL A 344 -2.54 9.08 -0.20
N PHE A 345 -2.86 8.25 0.79
CA PHE A 345 -3.99 7.35 0.80
C PHE A 345 -4.81 7.49 2.09
N PRO A 346 -5.57 8.58 2.27
CA PRO A 346 -6.46 8.69 3.41
C PRO A 346 -7.43 7.50 3.46
N GLY A 347 -7.55 6.87 4.62
CA GLY A 347 -8.45 5.74 4.84
C GLY A 347 -7.96 4.37 4.38
N ALA A 348 -6.92 4.27 3.56
CA ALA A 348 -6.36 2.98 3.18
C ALA A 348 -5.45 2.40 4.26
N ASP A 349 -5.50 1.09 4.45
CA ASP A 349 -4.67 0.36 5.42
C ASP A 349 -3.76 -0.66 4.73
N ALA A 350 -2.57 -0.24 4.39
CA ALA A 350 -1.49 -1.09 3.88
C ALA A 350 -0.54 -1.57 5.00
N SER A 351 -1.01 -1.64 6.25
CA SER A 351 -0.19 -2.03 7.41
C SER A 351 -0.29 -3.50 7.79
N LEU A 352 -1.14 -4.26 7.13
CA LEU A 352 -1.46 -5.64 7.49
C LEU A 352 -0.29 -6.59 7.20
N PRO A 353 0.22 -7.33 8.20
CA PRO A 353 1.29 -8.31 7.96
C PRO A 353 0.74 -9.56 7.27
N LEU A 354 1.59 -10.22 6.46
CA LEU A 354 1.24 -11.42 5.70
C LEU A 354 0.51 -12.48 6.53
N GLY A 355 0.99 -12.79 7.72
CA GLY A 355 0.38 -13.83 8.59
C GLY A 355 -1.05 -13.49 8.99
N TRP A 356 -1.38 -12.20 9.16
CA TRP A 356 -2.75 -11.78 9.42
C TRP A 356 -3.63 -11.97 8.18
N VAL A 357 -3.16 -11.59 7.00
CA VAL A 357 -3.90 -11.75 5.72
C VAL A 357 -4.20 -13.23 5.46
N ILE A 358 -3.21 -14.10 5.60
CA ILE A 358 -3.38 -15.56 5.46
C ILE A 358 -4.48 -16.06 6.40
N LYS A 359 -4.41 -15.69 7.69
CA LYS A 359 -5.42 -16.08 8.68
C LYS A 359 -6.83 -15.64 8.29
N GLN A 360 -7.00 -14.45 7.71
CA GLN A 360 -8.31 -13.99 7.24
C GLN A 360 -8.83 -14.82 6.06
N LEU A 361 -7.97 -15.13 5.10
CA LEU A 361 -8.32 -16.00 3.96
C LEU A 361 -8.75 -17.40 4.44
N GLU A 362 -7.95 -18.05 5.30
CA GLU A 362 -8.31 -19.37 5.86
C GLU A 362 -9.62 -19.30 6.68
N SER A 363 -9.84 -18.22 7.45
CA SER A 363 -11.08 -18.01 8.21
C SER A 363 -12.31 -17.79 7.32
N ALA A 364 -12.11 -17.40 6.07
CA ALA A 364 -13.15 -17.30 5.04
C ALA A 364 -13.28 -18.56 4.19
N ASN A 365 -12.69 -19.69 4.61
CA ASN A 365 -12.69 -21.00 3.94
C ASN A 365 -11.93 -21.04 2.61
N PHE A 366 -10.92 -20.20 2.43
CA PHE A 366 -9.97 -20.37 1.34
C PHE A 366 -8.84 -21.32 1.74
N GLU A 367 -8.41 -22.17 0.83
CA GLU A 367 -7.16 -22.92 0.92
C GLU A 367 -6.07 -22.15 0.19
N ILE A 368 -4.96 -21.87 0.89
CA ILE A 368 -3.83 -21.17 0.30
C ILE A 368 -2.99 -22.14 -0.52
N LYS A 369 -2.83 -21.86 -1.80
CA LYS A 369 -2.02 -22.66 -2.71
C LYS A 369 -0.58 -22.18 -2.80
N SER A 370 -0.38 -20.88 -2.90
CA SER A 370 0.95 -20.27 -2.93
C SER A 370 0.94 -18.83 -2.43
N VAL A 371 2.11 -18.39 -2.01
CA VAL A 371 2.36 -17.01 -1.61
C VAL A 371 3.68 -16.55 -2.23
N ASP A 372 3.63 -15.49 -3.03
CA ASP A 372 4.81 -14.81 -3.55
C ASP A 372 4.94 -13.42 -2.93
N VAL A 373 6.15 -13.07 -2.50
CA VAL A 373 6.47 -11.79 -1.89
C VAL A 373 7.14 -10.90 -2.93
N LEU A 374 6.46 -9.85 -3.34
CA LEU A 374 6.84 -8.99 -4.46
C LEU A 374 7.55 -7.68 -4.05
N GLY A 375 7.98 -7.53 -2.80
CA GLY A 375 8.53 -6.26 -2.30
C GLY A 375 9.68 -5.71 -3.12
N VAL A 376 10.65 -6.54 -3.54
CA VAL A 376 11.78 -6.11 -4.38
C VAL A 376 11.32 -5.71 -5.78
N HIS A 377 10.35 -6.44 -6.35
CA HIS A 377 9.74 -6.11 -7.64
C HIS A 377 8.98 -4.78 -7.56
N TYR A 378 8.32 -4.53 -6.42
CA TYR A 378 7.65 -3.26 -6.19
C TYR A 378 8.65 -2.11 -6.10
N GLY A 379 9.77 -2.30 -5.40
CA GLY A 379 10.85 -1.32 -5.37
C GLY A 379 11.36 -0.96 -6.76
N ALA A 380 11.51 -1.94 -7.66
CA ALA A 380 11.87 -1.72 -9.05
C ALA A 380 10.80 -0.97 -9.84
N THR A 381 9.52 -1.27 -9.59
CA THR A 381 8.36 -0.61 -10.22
C THR A 381 8.26 0.84 -9.79
N ILE A 382 8.28 1.10 -8.48
CA ILE A 382 8.16 2.45 -7.92
C ILE A 382 9.36 3.33 -8.35
N HIS A 383 10.55 2.74 -8.50
CA HIS A 383 11.69 3.49 -9.02
C HIS A 383 11.43 4.03 -10.43
N ARG A 384 10.75 3.28 -11.30
CA ARG A 384 10.36 3.76 -12.63
C ARG A 384 9.27 4.82 -12.56
N TRP A 385 8.30 4.68 -11.64
CA TRP A 385 7.33 5.73 -11.36
C TRP A 385 8.01 7.02 -10.88
N TYR A 386 9.01 6.90 -10.00
CA TYR A 386 9.80 8.04 -9.53
C TYR A 386 10.49 8.78 -10.68
N LEU A 387 11.13 8.05 -11.59
CA LEU A 387 11.79 8.64 -12.76
C LEU A 387 10.80 9.30 -13.72
N ASN A 388 9.66 8.65 -13.98
CA ASN A 388 8.59 9.22 -14.80
C ASN A 388 8.02 10.50 -14.18
N TRP A 389 7.77 10.50 -12.86
CA TRP A 389 7.28 11.68 -12.16
C TRP A 389 8.24 12.87 -12.26
N LYS A 390 9.53 12.63 -12.04
CA LYS A 390 10.58 13.63 -12.23
C LYS A 390 10.61 14.20 -13.64
N SER A 391 10.49 13.36 -14.65
CA SER A 391 10.53 13.79 -16.05
C SER A 391 9.31 14.63 -16.46
N ASN A 392 8.23 14.61 -15.68
CA ASN A 392 7.01 15.37 -15.93
C ASN A 392 6.82 16.55 -14.93
N GLU A 393 7.88 16.99 -14.24
CA GLU A 393 7.83 18.06 -13.23
C GLU A 393 7.09 19.30 -13.73
N ASP A 394 7.48 19.84 -14.89
CA ASP A 394 6.89 21.07 -15.44
C ASP A 394 5.38 20.94 -15.64
N LYS A 395 4.92 19.80 -16.16
CA LYS A 395 3.50 19.52 -16.38
C LYS A 395 2.73 19.43 -15.07
N VAL A 396 3.29 18.70 -14.09
CA VAL A 396 2.69 18.54 -12.78
C VAL A 396 2.60 19.88 -12.05
N VAL A 397 3.69 20.62 -12.02
CA VAL A 397 3.75 21.92 -11.32
C VAL A 397 2.79 22.93 -11.97
N ALA A 398 2.72 22.96 -13.29
CA ALA A 398 1.82 23.86 -14.01
C ALA A 398 0.34 23.56 -13.71
N LYS A 399 -0.05 22.30 -13.59
CA LYS A 399 -1.47 21.91 -13.42
C LYS A 399 -1.88 21.74 -11.96
N TYR A 400 -1.04 21.11 -11.12
CA TYR A 400 -1.37 20.71 -9.76
C TYR A 400 -0.58 21.47 -8.68
N GLY A 401 0.43 22.25 -9.09
CA GLY A 401 1.27 23.05 -8.20
C GLY A 401 2.44 22.29 -7.56
N ILE A 402 3.43 23.06 -7.12
CA ILE A 402 4.69 22.55 -6.57
C ILE A 402 4.51 21.68 -5.33
N ARG A 403 3.50 21.95 -4.49
CA ARG A 403 3.24 21.18 -3.28
C ARG A 403 2.87 19.74 -3.61
N TRP A 404 1.98 19.51 -4.56
CA TRP A 404 1.60 18.18 -5.01
C TRP A 404 2.75 17.44 -5.66
N TYR A 405 3.55 18.14 -6.50
CA TYR A 405 4.75 17.56 -7.08
C TYR A 405 5.70 17.03 -6.00
N ARG A 406 5.99 17.85 -4.96
CA ARG A 406 6.90 17.49 -3.86
C ARG A 406 6.37 16.37 -2.97
N ILE A 407 5.07 16.35 -2.68
CA ILE A 407 4.46 15.25 -1.90
C ILE A 407 4.67 13.92 -2.64
N TRP A 408 4.35 13.88 -3.95
CA TRP A 408 4.48 12.66 -4.75
C TRP A 408 5.94 12.27 -4.99
N LEU A 409 6.83 13.22 -5.22
CA LEU A 409 8.26 12.94 -5.38
C LEU A 409 8.84 12.31 -4.10
N TYR A 410 8.53 12.86 -2.94
CA TYR A 410 8.92 12.33 -1.64
C TYR A 410 8.31 10.94 -1.39
N PHE A 411 7.02 10.79 -1.66
CA PHE A 411 6.30 9.53 -1.55
C PHE A 411 6.96 8.43 -2.39
N LEU A 412 7.19 8.68 -3.67
CA LEU A 412 7.79 7.69 -4.57
C LEU A 412 9.22 7.35 -4.17
N ALA A 413 10.05 8.36 -3.84
CA ALA A 413 11.42 8.12 -3.39
C ALA A 413 11.46 7.26 -2.11
N TYR A 414 10.65 7.60 -1.12
CA TYR A 414 10.63 6.85 0.14
C TYR A 414 10.02 5.45 -0.05
N SER A 415 8.99 5.30 -0.90
CA SER A 415 8.41 3.99 -1.23
C SER A 415 9.41 3.04 -1.86
N VAL A 416 10.31 3.53 -2.73
CA VAL A 416 11.43 2.72 -3.26
C VAL A 416 12.26 2.14 -2.11
N ILE A 417 12.61 2.98 -1.14
CA ILE A 417 13.47 2.58 -0.02
C ILE A 417 12.77 1.55 0.88
N VAL A 418 11.52 1.81 1.31
CA VAL A 418 10.81 0.90 2.21
C VAL A 418 10.49 -0.44 1.56
N ALA A 419 10.27 -0.47 0.24
CA ALA A 419 10.11 -1.70 -0.52
C ALA A 419 11.44 -2.49 -0.60
N ARG A 420 12.55 -1.83 -0.94
CA ARG A 420 13.88 -2.47 -1.02
C ARG A 420 14.36 -3.02 0.32
N GLN A 421 14.09 -2.32 1.42
CA GLN A 421 14.51 -2.77 2.75
C GLN A 421 13.55 -3.79 3.39
N GLY A 422 12.41 -4.10 2.78
CA GLY A 422 11.44 -5.06 3.29
C GLY A 422 10.59 -4.55 4.46
N SER A 423 10.51 -3.24 4.68
CA SER A 423 9.60 -2.64 5.66
C SER A 423 8.15 -2.77 5.19
N SER A 424 7.91 -2.37 3.93
CA SER A 424 6.67 -2.63 3.21
C SER A 424 6.92 -3.66 2.13
N SER A 425 5.92 -4.48 1.84
CA SER A 425 5.98 -5.49 0.79
C SER A 425 4.61 -5.67 0.15
N VAL A 426 4.57 -6.40 -0.94
CA VAL A 426 3.33 -6.83 -1.58
C VAL A 426 3.30 -8.35 -1.54
N PHE A 427 2.17 -8.89 -1.14
CA PHE A 427 1.93 -10.33 -1.03
C PHE A 427 0.93 -10.74 -2.10
N GLN A 428 1.33 -11.61 -3.00
CA GLN A 428 0.44 -12.19 -4.00
C GLN A 428 0.14 -13.64 -3.63
N ILE A 429 -1.12 -13.92 -3.39
CA ILE A 429 -1.62 -15.16 -2.82
C ILE A 429 -2.54 -15.83 -3.83
N THR A 430 -2.27 -17.09 -4.18
CA THR A 430 -3.17 -17.91 -4.99
C THR A 430 -3.93 -18.84 -4.07
N CYS A 431 -5.24 -18.90 -4.20
CA CYS A 431 -6.10 -19.73 -3.35
C CYS A 431 -7.30 -20.29 -4.09
N HIS A 432 -7.88 -21.33 -3.50
CA HIS A 432 -9.11 -22.01 -3.90
C HIS A 432 -10.11 -22.03 -2.75
N LYS A 433 -11.36 -22.43 -3.05
CA LYS A 433 -12.30 -22.80 -1.99
C LYS A 433 -11.86 -24.08 -1.27
N ASN A 434 -11.95 -24.11 0.05
CA ASN A 434 -11.78 -25.34 0.82
C ASN A 434 -13.15 -25.98 1.07
N LEU A 435 -13.52 -26.93 0.21
CA LEU A 435 -14.86 -27.53 0.19
C LEU A 435 -14.93 -28.94 0.77
N ASN A 436 -13.86 -29.43 1.40
CA ASN A 436 -13.81 -30.81 1.89
C ASN A 436 -14.21 -31.85 0.80
N GLY A 437 -13.77 -31.64 -0.42
CA GLY A 437 -14.08 -32.44 -1.61
C GLY A 437 -12.83 -32.82 -2.41
N PHE A 438 -13.04 -33.65 -3.46
CA PHE A 438 -11.94 -34.15 -4.30
C PHE A 438 -11.65 -33.25 -5.52
N HIS A 439 -12.45 -32.21 -5.76
CA HIS A 439 -12.35 -31.35 -6.95
C HIS A 439 -10.94 -30.77 -7.16
N ARG A 440 -10.29 -30.39 -6.09
CA ARG A 440 -8.91 -29.82 -6.10
C ARG A 440 -7.83 -30.83 -6.50
N ILE A 441 -8.11 -32.14 -6.39
CA ILE A 441 -7.18 -33.20 -6.82
C ILE A 441 -7.39 -33.49 -8.31
N LEU A 442 -8.63 -33.48 -8.77
CA LEU A 442 -9.00 -33.84 -10.15
C LEU A 442 -8.80 -32.70 -11.15
N GLN A 443 -8.99 -31.47 -10.71
CA GLN A 443 -8.97 -30.26 -11.55
C GLN A 443 -7.92 -29.25 -11.11
N GLN A 444 -6.88 -29.72 -10.42
CA GLN A 444 -5.88 -28.81 -9.92
C GLN A 444 -5.04 -28.23 -11.05
N PRO A 445 -5.14 -26.92 -11.34
CA PRO A 445 -4.25 -26.29 -12.30
C PRO A 445 -2.80 -26.39 -11.81
N SER A 446 -1.88 -26.54 -12.74
CA SER A 446 -0.47 -26.51 -12.39
C SER A 446 -0.16 -25.16 -11.77
N HIS A 447 0.46 -25.19 -10.59
CA HIS A 447 0.88 -23.97 -9.95
C HIS A 447 1.98 -23.28 -10.77
N GLN A 448 1.75 -22.02 -11.14
CA GLN A 448 2.74 -21.22 -11.83
C GLN A 448 3.50 -20.34 -10.81
N ALA A 449 4.78 -20.62 -10.67
CA ALA A 449 5.67 -19.75 -9.90
C ALA A 449 5.96 -18.47 -10.69
N ILE A 450 6.45 -17.44 -9.99
CA ILE A 450 6.78 -16.13 -10.57
C ILE A 450 7.77 -16.23 -11.76
N HIS A 451 8.62 -17.25 -11.78
CA HIS A 451 9.62 -17.48 -12.83
C HIS A 451 9.25 -18.63 -13.79
N ALA A 452 8.04 -19.17 -13.70
CA ALA A 452 7.64 -20.24 -14.61
C ALA A 452 7.62 -19.73 -16.06
N PRO A 453 8.08 -20.53 -17.03
CA PRO A 453 8.03 -20.16 -18.43
C PRO A 453 6.57 -20.03 -18.90
N ILE A 454 6.31 -19.05 -19.74
CA ILE A 454 5.02 -18.81 -20.35
C ILE A 454 5.02 -19.54 -21.70
N SER A 455 4.07 -20.46 -21.89
CA SER A 455 3.99 -21.29 -23.08
C SER A 455 3.30 -20.61 -24.27
N ARG A 456 2.50 -19.56 -24.01
CA ARG A 456 1.74 -18.86 -25.07
C ARG A 456 2.39 -17.57 -25.50
N LYS A 457 2.16 -17.17 -26.76
CA LYS A 457 2.55 -15.86 -27.27
C LYS A 457 1.63 -14.80 -26.68
N ILE A 458 2.21 -13.81 -25.98
CA ILE A 458 1.50 -12.68 -25.43
C ILE A 458 1.66 -11.48 -26.35
N GLU A 459 0.54 -10.83 -26.67
CA GLU A 459 0.51 -9.59 -27.43
C GLU A 459 0.37 -8.38 -26.52
N SER A 460 1.10 -7.32 -26.83
CA SER A 460 1.02 -6.06 -26.09
C SER A 460 -0.35 -5.40 -26.29
N ILE A 461 -0.81 -4.72 -25.24
CA ILE A 461 -2.05 -3.95 -25.26
C ILE A 461 -1.78 -2.60 -25.94
N SER A 462 -2.65 -2.21 -26.89
CA SER A 462 -2.60 -0.87 -27.46
C SER A 462 -2.98 0.16 -26.41
N CYS A 463 -2.21 1.22 -26.34
CA CYS A 463 -2.41 2.36 -25.46
C CYS A 463 -2.22 3.62 -26.31
N ASN A 464 -3.23 3.94 -27.14
CA ASN A 464 -3.20 5.15 -27.92
C ASN A 464 -3.41 6.35 -26.99
N GLY A 465 -2.42 7.26 -26.95
CA GLY A 465 -2.31 8.36 -25.99
C GLY A 465 -3.37 9.46 -26.07
N GLY A 466 -4.44 9.26 -26.84
CA GLY A 466 -5.45 10.30 -27.05
C GLY A 466 -6.24 10.74 -25.82
N PHE A 467 -6.15 10.00 -24.71
CA PHE A 467 -6.91 10.32 -23.49
C PHE A 467 -6.22 11.36 -22.57
N TRP A 468 -4.91 11.48 -22.64
CA TRP A 468 -4.15 12.47 -21.84
C TRP A 468 -3.82 13.76 -22.60
N GLU A 469 -3.95 13.77 -23.91
CA GLU A 469 -3.80 14.97 -24.72
C GLU A 469 -5.09 15.80 -24.81
N GLN A 470 -6.08 15.53 -23.97
CA GLN A 470 -7.26 16.38 -23.93
C GLN A 470 -6.86 17.81 -23.53
N LYS A 471 -6.75 18.58 -24.58
CA LYS A 471 -6.81 20.04 -24.73
C LYS A 471 -6.74 20.82 -23.41
N ALA A 472 -5.62 21.57 -23.32
CA ALA A 472 -5.55 22.75 -22.47
C ALA A 472 -6.72 23.70 -22.72
#